data_d61c29ee50cfb521862e8ee275a62884
#
_entry.id   d61c29ee50cfb521862e8ee275a62884
#
_cell.length_a   1.000
_cell.length_b   1.000
_cell.length_c   1.000
_cell.angle_alpha   90.00
_cell.angle_beta   90.00
_cell.angle_gamma   90.00
#
_symmetry.space_group_name_H-M   'P 1'
#
loop_
_entity.id
_entity.type
_entity.pdbx_description
1 polymer ?
#
loop_
_entity_poly.entity_id
_entity_poly.type
_entity_poly.pdbx_seq_one_letter_code
_entity_poly.pdbx_strand_id
1 'polypeptide(L)'
;MVFKSNSINPETSVKVLGVVLDQGLRFKLHVSKAAKRAYIAALALKRLKGLRSSSVRQLFLATVAPIADYASPIWYLIAPEGVLKLLERAQRVAAQAIISCFRTVALPIAEAEANIRPLRQRLHDHTLRFWITIHGLNPTHPHYKLARRTRRIKRFMSPLRKAAAIFDGLTTSDIESTEPFTCAPWTRKPKIVILDQQRAKEDAQLQDPRTVDLFTDGSVRKGHAGIGIWSATYAMSRTTDKARRTNVHLTELEAIRVATTLLTETILRWLKVRIFTDSKAALQSIERPKRNGSQRIVREIIHNIEGRNVSLHWIPGHEGIKGNEEAHKLAQRATEDNAQPPEDSGVRPISVAYAEGKKKGFKPSIDQFISSTTGKFTRKLDKALPGRHTKQLYDKLSRAEAAILSQLRTGRSRLNGYLSKIGAAESDKCECGAIESTPHYLYVCPRWRQQRSSMRETHGDRYGDLSFALGGYSTFTQKGKRVDGDITKWRPNLEAVKATIIFAKATKRLDYVPLEIGTSQHSQ
;
A
#
# COMPACT_ATOMS: atom_id res chain seq x y z
N MET A 1 -48.02 6.32 -4.44
CA MET A 1 -47.98 5.60 -3.16
C MET A 1 -48.29 6.60 -2.05
N VAL A 2 -49.24 6.33 -1.21
CA VAL A 2 -49.60 7.22 -0.10
C VAL A 2 -49.07 6.62 1.20
N PHE A 3 -48.31 7.39 1.98
CA PHE A 3 -47.80 7.00 3.28
C PHE A 3 -48.09 8.10 4.30
N LYS A 4 -48.85 7.77 5.34
CA LYS A 4 -49.29 8.74 6.38
C LYS A 4 -49.80 10.06 5.80
N SER A 5 -50.77 10.00 4.91
CA SER A 5 -51.43 11.13 4.23
C SER A 5 -50.52 11.92 3.24
N ASN A 6 -49.28 11.56 3.06
CA ASN A 6 -48.37 12.16 2.09
C ASN A 6 -48.35 11.35 0.79
N SER A 7 -48.52 12.03 -0.35
CA SER A 7 -48.35 11.40 -1.67
C SER A 7 -46.86 11.38 -2.02
N ILE A 8 -46.30 10.16 -2.20
CA ILE A 8 -44.93 9.98 -2.66
C ILE A 8 -44.95 9.75 -4.16
N ASN A 9 -44.44 10.70 -4.91
CA ASN A 9 -44.27 10.57 -6.35
C ASN A 9 -42.94 9.87 -6.69
N PRO A 10 -42.90 9.04 -7.75
CA PRO A 10 -41.68 8.47 -8.24
C PRO A 10 -40.70 9.55 -8.71
N GLU A 11 -39.46 9.51 -8.24
CA GLU A 11 -38.40 10.39 -8.69
C GLU A 11 -37.42 9.68 -9.62
N THR A 12 -36.74 10.43 -10.51
CA THR A 12 -35.73 9.88 -11.42
C THR A 12 -34.45 9.46 -10.71
N SER A 13 -34.21 9.97 -9.51
CA SER A 13 -33.07 9.61 -8.67
C SER A 13 -33.36 9.84 -7.19
N VAL A 14 -32.81 8.98 -6.32
CA VAL A 14 -32.94 9.08 -4.87
C VAL A 14 -31.57 8.94 -4.22
N LYS A 15 -31.34 9.66 -3.12
CA LYS A 15 -30.11 9.57 -2.33
C LYS A 15 -30.32 8.62 -1.14
N VAL A 16 -29.58 7.51 -1.11
CA VAL A 16 -29.60 6.53 -0.01
C VAL A 16 -28.20 6.40 0.58
N LEU A 17 -28.05 6.66 1.87
CA LEU A 17 -26.76 6.60 2.57
C LEU A 17 -25.60 7.27 1.81
N GLY A 18 -25.87 8.44 1.22
CA GLY A 18 -24.87 9.19 0.48
C GLY A 18 -24.66 8.79 -0.98
N VAL A 19 -25.20 7.66 -1.42
CA VAL A 19 -25.19 7.20 -2.82
C VAL A 19 -26.43 7.69 -3.54
N VAL A 20 -26.27 8.28 -4.72
CA VAL A 20 -27.37 8.67 -5.60
C VAL A 20 -27.67 7.50 -6.54
N LEU A 21 -28.86 6.92 -6.37
CA LEU A 21 -29.40 5.86 -7.20
C LEU A 21 -30.25 6.51 -8.29
N ASP A 22 -29.92 6.30 -9.56
CA ASP A 22 -30.75 6.70 -10.69
C ASP A 22 -31.67 5.54 -11.11
N GLN A 23 -32.76 5.84 -11.82
CA GLN A 23 -33.77 4.88 -12.25
C GLN A 23 -33.19 3.67 -12.98
N GLY A 24 -32.14 3.86 -13.78
CA GLY A 24 -31.44 2.79 -14.49
C GLY A 24 -30.33 2.11 -13.70
N LEU A 25 -30.08 2.49 -12.45
CA LEU A 25 -28.99 2.03 -11.58
C LEU A 25 -27.62 2.07 -12.29
N ARG A 26 -27.39 3.08 -13.12
CA ARG A 26 -26.14 3.30 -13.86
C ARG A 26 -25.14 4.15 -13.08
N PHE A 27 -25.57 4.78 -11.98
CA PHE A 27 -24.77 5.61 -11.06
C PHE A 27 -24.05 6.79 -11.74
N LYS A 28 -24.45 7.19 -12.96
CA LYS A 28 -23.83 8.27 -13.71
C LYS A 28 -23.83 9.59 -12.93
N LEU A 29 -24.98 9.93 -12.34
CA LEU A 29 -25.14 11.16 -11.55
C LEU A 29 -24.29 11.11 -10.26
N HIS A 30 -24.28 9.98 -9.57
CA HIS A 30 -23.47 9.79 -8.35
C HIS A 30 -22.00 10.00 -8.62
N VAL A 31 -21.44 9.27 -9.60
CA VAL A 31 -20.02 9.32 -9.93
C VAL A 31 -19.61 10.70 -10.46
N SER A 32 -20.47 11.38 -11.25
CA SER A 32 -20.21 12.75 -11.73
C SER A 32 -20.12 13.74 -10.56
N LYS A 33 -21.06 13.66 -9.58
CA LYS A 33 -21.01 14.49 -8.36
C LYS A 33 -19.77 14.19 -7.52
N ALA A 34 -19.41 12.93 -7.32
CA ALA A 34 -18.21 12.52 -6.61
C ALA A 34 -16.94 13.04 -7.31
N ALA A 35 -16.86 12.92 -8.63
CA ALA A 35 -15.75 13.39 -9.43
C ALA A 35 -15.56 14.90 -9.33
N LYS A 36 -16.66 15.69 -9.40
CA LYS A 36 -16.62 17.15 -9.22
C LYS A 36 -16.07 17.52 -7.84
N ARG A 37 -16.56 16.88 -6.78
CA ARG A 37 -16.10 17.13 -5.39
C ARG A 37 -14.62 16.72 -5.22
N ALA A 38 -14.22 15.56 -5.70
CA ALA A 38 -12.83 15.10 -5.66
C ALA A 38 -11.90 16.04 -6.45
N TYR A 39 -12.34 16.54 -7.60
CA TYR A 39 -11.58 17.49 -8.41
C TYR A 39 -11.38 18.82 -7.68
N ILE A 40 -12.41 19.38 -7.04
CA ILE A 40 -12.32 20.60 -6.24
C ILE A 40 -11.33 20.38 -5.06
N ALA A 41 -11.42 19.25 -4.36
CA ALA A 41 -10.50 18.91 -3.28
C ALA A 41 -9.05 18.77 -3.78
N ALA A 42 -8.83 18.17 -4.96
CA ALA A 42 -7.51 18.05 -5.57
C ALA A 42 -6.94 19.42 -6.00
N LEU A 43 -7.78 20.34 -6.49
CA LEU A 43 -7.37 21.72 -6.78
C LEU A 43 -6.99 22.48 -5.51
N ALA A 44 -7.77 22.33 -4.43
CA ALA A 44 -7.42 22.91 -3.13
C ALA A 44 -6.07 22.40 -2.64
N LEU A 45 -5.85 21.08 -2.72
CA LEU A 45 -4.56 20.46 -2.37
C LEU A 45 -3.40 21.04 -3.21
N LYS A 46 -3.60 21.26 -4.51
CA LYS A 46 -2.60 21.85 -5.41
C LYS A 46 -2.24 23.29 -5.05
N ARG A 47 -3.17 24.05 -4.44
CA ARG A 47 -2.95 25.46 -4.03
C ARG A 47 -2.13 25.58 -2.73
N LEU A 48 -2.06 24.55 -1.91
CA LEU A 48 -1.28 24.58 -0.67
C LEU A 48 0.20 24.81 -0.98
N LYS A 49 0.80 25.78 -0.29
CA LYS A 49 2.23 26.13 -0.41
C LYS A 49 3.03 25.57 0.78
N GLY A 50 4.34 25.48 0.65
CA GLY A 50 5.25 25.09 1.75
C GLY A 50 5.22 23.61 2.16
N LEU A 51 4.39 22.77 1.55
CA LEU A 51 4.28 21.36 1.89
C LEU A 51 5.25 20.50 1.07
N ARG A 52 5.82 19.48 1.74
CA ARG A 52 6.62 18.43 1.08
C ARG A 52 5.70 17.41 0.40
N SER A 53 6.24 16.68 -0.58
CA SER A 53 5.50 15.64 -1.31
C SER A 53 4.88 14.58 -0.39
N SER A 54 5.54 14.22 0.72
CA SER A 54 5.00 13.29 1.73
C SER A 54 3.71 13.79 2.36
N SER A 55 3.69 15.06 2.80
CA SER A 55 2.51 15.68 3.42
C SER A 55 1.35 15.83 2.42
N VAL A 56 1.66 16.25 1.18
CA VAL A 56 0.66 16.36 0.11
C VAL A 56 0.06 15.00 -0.22
N ARG A 57 0.86 13.93 -0.24
CA ARG A 57 0.38 12.55 -0.44
C ARG A 57 -0.51 12.09 0.71
N GLN A 58 -0.17 12.39 1.95
CA GLN A 58 -1.03 12.08 3.11
C GLN A 58 -2.37 12.80 3.02
N LEU A 59 -2.36 14.08 2.69
CA LEU A 59 -3.58 14.86 2.49
C LEU A 59 -4.43 14.32 1.33
N PHE A 60 -3.81 13.91 0.22
CA PHE A 60 -4.52 13.23 -0.86
C PHE A 60 -5.26 11.97 -0.36
N LEU A 61 -4.58 11.12 0.39
CA LEU A 61 -5.17 9.90 0.94
C LEU A 61 -6.27 10.16 1.96
N ALA A 62 -6.19 11.29 2.70
CA ALA A 62 -7.16 11.66 3.72
C ALA A 62 -8.36 12.43 3.17
N THR A 63 -8.22 13.18 2.07
CA THR A 63 -9.25 14.14 1.63
C THR A 63 -9.78 13.84 0.23
N VAL A 64 -8.94 13.58 -0.76
CA VAL A 64 -9.35 13.40 -2.16
C VAL A 64 -9.78 11.97 -2.45
N ALA A 65 -8.95 11.00 -2.06
CA ALA A 65 -9.21 9.59 -2.32
C ALA A 65 -10.52 9.09 -1.69
N PRO A 66 -10.86 9.41 -0.42
CA PRO A 66 -12.11 8.96 0.18
C PRO A 66 -13.36 9.49 -0.53
N ILE A 67 -13.31 10.71 -1.09
CA ILE A 67 -14.42 11.27 -1.87
C ILE A 67 -14.63 10.47 -3.16
N ALA A 68 -13.53 10.13 -3.85
CA ALA A 68 -13.57 9.37 -5.09
C ALA A 68 -13.98 7.91 -4.88
N ASP A 69 -13.61 7.32 -3.75
CA ASP A 69 -13.71 5.87 -3.49
C ASP A 69 -14.97 5.49 -2.69
N TYR A 70 -15.72 6.49 -2.17
CA TYR A 70 -16.88 6.25 -1.32
C TYR A 70 -17.88 5.31 -1.99
N ALA A 71 -18.26 4.24 -1.28
CA ALA A 71 -19.22 3.22 -1.71
C ALA A 71 -18.89 2.58 -3.09
N SER A 72 -17.64 2.63 -3.53
CA SER A 72 -17.22 2.12 -4.85
C SER A 72 -17.64 0.68 -5.15
N PRO A 73 -17.73 -0.27 -4.20
CA PRO A 73 -18.24 -1.61 -4.49
C PRO A 73 -19.66 -1.64 -5.06
N ILE A 74 -20.46 -0.61 -4.81
CA ILE A 74 -21.84 -0.52 -5.29
C ILE A 74 -21.90 -0.05 -6.74
N TRP A 75 -21.05 0.91 -7.13
CA TRP A 75 -21.19 1.59 -8.43
C TRP A 75 -20.03 1.32 -9.41
N TYR A 76 -18.83 0.97 -8.95
CA TYR A 76 -17.64 0.91 -9.81
C TYR A 76 -17.80 -0.02 -11.03
N LEU A 77 -18.32 -1.23 -10.82
CA LEU A 77 -18.45 -2.22 -11.88
C LEU A 77 -19.61 -1.95 -12.86
N ILE A 78 -20.47 -0.97 -12.54
CA ILE A 78 -21.66 -0.62 -13.34
C ILE A 78 -21.51 0.74 -14.01
N ALA A 79 -20.80 1.67 -13.37
CA ALA A 79 -20.65 3.03 -13.85
C ALA A 79 -20.05 3.08 -15.28
N PRO A 80 -20.59 3.94 -16.15
CA PRO A 80 -20.06 4.09 -17.50
C PRO A 80 -18.62 4.59 -17.52
N GLU A 81 -17.85 4.15 -18.49
CA GLU A 81 -16.43 4.49 -18.66
C GLU A 81 -16.19 6.01 -18.70
N GLY A 82 -17.06 6.78 -19.36
CA GLY A 82 -16.93 8.22 -19.45
C GLY A 82 -16.93 8.94 -18.10
N VAL A 83 -17.74 8.47 -17.12
CA VAL A 83 -17.75 9.09 -15.78
C VAL A 83 -16.57 8.66 -14.93
N LEU A 84 -16.02 7.45 -15.13
CA LEU A 84 -14.79 7.01 -14.48
C LEU A 84 -13.59 7.89 -14.90
N LYS A 85 -13.54 8.30 -16.17
CA LYS A 85 -12.54 9.26 -16.67
C LYS A 85 -12.59 10.62 -15.96
N LEU A 86 -13.76 11.03 -15.45
CA LEU A 86 -13.87 12.27 -14.67
C LEU A 86 -13.15 12.13 -13.30
N LEU A 87 -13.22 10.97 -12.65
CA LEU A 87 -12.46 10.67 -11.44
C LEU A 87 -10.95 10.65 -11.73
N GLU A 88 -10.52 10.11 -12.87
CA GLU A 88 -9.12 10.12 -13.28
C GLU A 88 -8.56 11.53 -13.46
N ARG A 89 -9.39 12.52 -13.83
CA ARG A 89 -8.97 13.94 -13.87
C ARG A 89 -8.64 14.46 -12.47
N ALA A 90 -9.44 14.13 -11.46
CA ALA A 90 -9.15 14.49 -10.06
C ALA A 90 -7.85 13.84 -9.57
N GLN A 91 -7.65 12.56 -9.88
CA GLN A 91 -6.44 11.80 -9.58
C GLN A 91 -5.20 12.44 -10.22
N ARG A 92 -5.29 12.86 -11.49
CA ARG A 92 -4.21 13.55 -12.20
C ARG A 92 -3.80 14.86 -11.51
N VAL A 93 -4.78 15.67 -11.12
CA VAL A 93 -4.49 16.94 -10.41
C VAL A 93 -3.81 16.67 -9.07
N ALA A 94 -4.24 15.64 -8.35
CA ALA A 94 -3.61 15.24 -7.10
C ALA A 94 -2.17 14.73 -7.29
N ALA A 95 -1.92 13.88 -8.30
CA ALA A 95 -0.57 13.43 -8.64
C ALA A 95 0.35 14.62 -8.97
N GLN A 96 -0.15 15.57 -9.76
CA GLN A 96 0.57 16.82 -10.04
C GLN A 96 0.87 17.64 -8.78
N ALA A 97 -0.06 17.69 -7.83
CA ALA A 97 0.17 18.39 -6.57
C ALA A 97 1.28 17.74 -5.74
N ILE A 98 1.38 16.40 -5.76
CA ILE A 98 2.36 15.64 -4.99
C ILE A 98 3.78 15.84 -5.52
N ILE A 99 4.00 15.72 -6.83
CA ILE A 99 5.34 15.76 -7.44
C ILE A 99 5.62 17.02 -8.24
N SER A 100 4.68 17.96 -8.29
CA SER A 100 4.79 19.22 -9.04
C SER A 100 5.13 19.06 -10.53
N CYS A 101 4.63 17.99 -11.18
CA CYS A 101 4.91 17.72 -12.59
C CYS A 101 4.03 18.55 -13.55
N PHE A 102 4.44 18.62 -14.81
CA PHE A 102 3.67 19.26 -15.89
C PHE A 102 2.31 18.57 -16.11
N ARG A 103 1.31 19.36 -16.54
CA ARG A 103 -0.03 18.88 -16.89
C ARG A 103 -0.02 17.82 -18.00
N THR A 104 0.98 17.87 -18.87
CA THR A 104 1.16 16.99 -20.01
C THR A 104 1.77 15.62 -19.66
N VAL A 105 2.20 15.41 -18.42
CA VAL A 105 2.66 14.10 -17.97
C VAL A 105 1.48 13.12 -17.97
N ALA A 106 1.67 11.96 -18.59
CA ALA A 106 0.65 10.91 -18.66
C ALA A 106 0.25 10.42 -17.26
N LEU A 107 -1.05 10.18 -17.04
CA LEU A 107 -1.57 9.79 -15.74
C LEU A 107 -0.85 8.58 -15.11
N PRO A 108 -0.60 7.46 -15.83
CA PRO A 108 0.09 6.31 -15.23
C PRO A 108 1.50 6.64 -14.74
N ILE A 109 2.21 7.53 -15.45
CA ILE A 109 3.55 7.99 -15.05
C ILE A 109 3.45 8.90 -13.83
N ALA A 110 2.51 9.85 -13.82
CA ALA A 110 2.30 10.74 -12.68
C ALA A 110 1.92 9.97 -11.41
N GLU A 111 1.09 8.93 -11.52
CA GLU A 111 0.71 8.05 -10.41
C GLU A 111 1.92 7.25 -9.88
N ALA A 112 2.73 6.68 -10.80
CA ALA A 112 3.92 5.92 -10.45
C ALA A 112 4.98 6.79 -9.75
N GLU A 113 5.27 7.97 -10.29
CA GLU A 113 6.20 8.94 -9.71
C GLU A 113 5.69 9.50 -8.37
N ALA A 114 4.39 9.79 -8.26
CA ALA A 114 3.77 10.25 -7.01
C ALA A 114 3.64 9.15 -5.95
N ASN A 115 3.95 7.91 -6.28
CA ASN A 115 3.73 6.73 -5.45
C ASN A 115 2.29 6.68 -4.89
N ILE A 116 1.33 6.90 -5.75
CA ILE A 116 -0.09 6.71 -5.45
C ILE A 116 -0.65 5.58 -6.30
N ARG A 117 -1.57 4.83 -5.70
CA ARG A 117 -2.19 3.70 -6.39
C ARG A 117 -3.09 4.19 -7.52
N PRO A 118 -3.03 3.62 -8.73
CA PRO A 118 -3.93 3.96 -9.82
C PRO A 118 -5.40 3.89 -9.37
N LEU A 119 -6.21 4.87 -9.78
CA LEU A 119 -7.61 4.97 -9.36
C LEU A 119 -8.36 3.65 -9.56
N ARG A 120 -8.29 3.08 -10.77
CA ARG A 120 -9.02 1.84 -11.10
C ARG A 120 -8.59 0.66 -10.25
N GLN A 121 -7.29 0.55 -9.97
CA GLN A 121 -6.76 -0.48 -9.10
C GLN A 121 -7.27 -0.29 -7.66
N ARG A 122 -7.39 0.95 -7.18
CA ARG A 122 -7.91 1.25 -5.85
C ARG A 122 -9.39 0.90 -5.74
N LEU A 123 -10.21 1.24 -6.74
CA LEU A 123 -11.63 0.87 -6.79
C LEU A 123 -11.83 -0.65 -6.89
N HIS A 124 -11.01 -1.32 -7.70
CA HIS A 124 -10.99 -2.79 -7.78
C HIS A 124 -10.65 -3.44 -6.43
N ASP A 125 -9.63 -2.92 -5.72
CA ASP A 125 -9.24 -3.44 -4.42
C ASP A 125 -10.35 -3.26 -3.35
N HIS A 126 -11.10 -2.15 -3.39
CA HIS A 126 -12.25 -1.93 -2.52
C HIS A 126 -13.35 -2.94 -2.82
N THR A 127 -13.60 -3.21 -4.10
CA THR A 127 -14.58 -4.22 -4.53
C THR A 127 -14.16 -5.63 -4.14
N LEU A 128 -12.88 -5.97 -4.30
CA LEU A 128 -12.32 -7.25 -3.85
C LEU A 128 -12.45 -7.41 -2.33
N ARG A 129 -12.09 -6.37 -1.57
CA ARG A 129 -12.24 -6.40 -0.10
C ARG A 129 -13.69 -6.63 0.30
N PHE A 130 -14.62 -5.91 -0.32
CA PHE A 130 -16.05 -6.10 -0.09
C PHE A 130 -16.49 -7.54 -0.43
N TRP A 131 -16.07 -8.06 -1.59
CA TRP A 131 -16.39 -9.42 -2.04
C TRP A 131 -15.93 -10.47 -1.03
N ILE A 132 -14.69 -10.40 -0.58
CA ILE A 132 -14.15 -11.34 0.41
C ILE A 132 -14.86 -11.19 1.76
N THR A 133 -15.11 -9.94 2.20
CA THR A 133 -15.78 -9.67 3.48
C THR A 133 -17.19 -10.25 3.53
N ILE A 134 -17.98 -10.16 2.46
CA ILE A 134 -19.34 -10.73 2.46
C ILE A 134 -19.35 -12.26 2.44
N HIS A 135 -18.30 -12.91 1.90
CA HIS A 135 -18.15 -14.36 1.95
C HIS A 135 -17.66 -14.85 3.33
N GLY A 136 -16.98 -14.00 4.08
CA GLY A 136 -16.63 -14.25 5.48
C GLY A 136 -17.72 -13.89 6.49
N LEU A 137 -18.94 -13.57 6.07
CA LEU A 137 -20.06 -13.32 6.99
C LEU A 137 -20.52 -14.61 7.67
N ASN A 138 -20.92 -14.49 8.93
CA ASN A 138 -21.55 -15.58 9.68
C ASN A 138 -22.85 -16.06 8.99
N PRO A 139 -23.18 -17.36 9.01
CA PRO A 139 -24.41 -17.91 8.43
C PRO A 139 -25.71 -17.26 8.92
N THR A 140 -25.72 -16.71 10.13
CA THR A 140 -26.87 -15.98 10.69
C THR A 140 -27.05 -14.57 10.11
N HIS A 141 -26.03 -14.03 9.44
CA HIS A 141 -26.09 -12.68 8.87
C HIS A 141 -27.06 -12.62 7.68
N PRO A 142 -27.95 -11.60 7.57
CA PRO A 142 -28.94 -11.50 6.49
C PRO A 142 -28.34 -11.58 5.08
N HIS A 143 -27.13 -11.04 4.88
CA HIS A 143 -26.46 -11.04 3.59
C HIS A 143 -25.68 -12.33 3.26
N TYR A 144 -25.54 -13.28 4.19
CA TYR A 144 -24.82 -14.54 3.97
C TYR A 144 -25.36 -15.31 2.76
N LYS A 145 -26.69 -15.52 2.72
CA LYS A 145 -27.37 -16.22 1.62
C LYS A 145 -27.30 -15.44 0.30
N LEU A 146 -27.32 -14.09 0.36
CA LEU A 146 -27.23 -13.23 -0.83
C LEU A 146 -25.87 -13.33 -1.52
N ALA A 147 -24.78 -13.38 -0.76
CA ALA A 147 -23.42 -13.52 -1.29
C ALA A 147 -23.25 -14.82 -2.10
N ARG A 148 -23.94 -15.89 -1.68
CA ARG A 148 -23.82 -17.25 -2.25
C ARG A 148 -24.87 -17.56 -3.31
N ARG A 149 -25.80 -16.65 -3.60
CA ARG A 149 -26.79 -16.84 -4.67
C ARG A 149 -26.14 -16.75 -6.04
N THR A 150 -26.07 -17.87 -6.75
CA THR A 150 -25.52 -17.97 -8.12
C THR A 150 -26.54 -17.73 -9.22
N ARG A 151 -27.86 -17.69 -8.91
CA ARG A 151 -28.93 -17.59 -9.90
C ARG A 151 -28.77 -16.35 -10.79
N ARG A 152 -28.57 -16.58 -12.08
CA ARG A 152 -28.48 -15.51 -13.09
C ARG A 152 -29.89 -14.98 -13.41
N ILE A 153 -30.09 -13.67 -13.19
CA ILE A 153 -31.28 -12.98 -13.71
C ILE A 153 -30.81 -12.23 -14.96
N LYS A 154 -31.35 -12.57 -16.12
CA LYS A 154 -30.92 -12.01 -17.42
C LYS A 154 -31.08 -10.48 -17.53
N ARG A 155 -32.09 -9.92 -16.85
CA ARG A 155 -32.53 -8.53 -17.00
C ARG A 155 -31.66 -7.48 -16.29
N PHE A 156 -31.04 -7.81 -15.17
CA PHE A 156 -30.22 -6.88 -14.38
C PHE A 156 -29.06 -7.61 -13.69
N MET A 157 -27.86 -7.16 -13.99
CA MET A 157 -26.64 -7.67 -13.36
C MET A 157 -26.28 -6.78 -12.17
N SER A 158 -26.61 -7.19 -10.96
CA SER A 158 -26.28 -6.44 -9.74
C SER A 158 -24.76 -6.27 -9.55
N PRO A 159 -24.31 -5.27 -8.77
CA PRO A 159 -22.88 -5.09 -8.44
C PRO A 159 -22.23 -6.36 -7.91
N LEU A 160 -22.94 -7.07 -7.04
CA LEU A 160 -22.48 -8.33 -6.44
C LEU A 160 -22.24 -9.44 -7.47
N ARG A 161 -23.12 -9.56 -8.47
CA ARG A 161 -22.96 -10.54 -9.55
C ARG A 161 -21.83 -10.18 -10.52
N LYS A 162 -21.64 -8.88 -10.79
CA LYS A 162 -20.49 -8.44 -11.55
C LYS A 162 -19.19 -8.72 -10.81
N ALA A 163 -19.17 -8.51 -9.49
CA ALA A 163 -18.05 -8.90 -8.66
C ALA A 163 -17.79 -10.41 -8.70
N ALA A 164 -18.85 -11.23 -8.60
CA ALA A 164 -18.74 -12.68 -8.74
C ALA A 164 -18.09 -13.10 -10.06
N ALA A 165 -18.50 -12.49 -11.18
CA ALA A 165 -17.92 -12.79 -12.49
C ALA A 165 -16.44 -12.38 -12.62
N ILE A 166 -16.04 -11.27 -11.98
CA ILE A 166 -14.65 -10.79 -11.99
C ILE A 166 -13.75 -11.63 -11.08
N PHE A 167 -14.28 -12.07 -9.95
CA PHE A 167 -13.53 -12.82 -8.94
C PHE A 167 -13.81 -14.34 -8.98
N ASP A 168 -14.34 -14.85 -10.09
CA ASP A 168 -14.71 -16.26 -10.27
C ASP A 168 -13.55 -17.23 -10.00
N GLY A 169 -12.33 -16.85 -10.40
CA GLY A 169 -11.12 -17.63 -10.12
C GLY A 169 -10.62 -17.57 -8.66
N LEU A 170 -11.34 -16.87 -7.75
CA LEU A 170 -11.00 -16.79 -6.34
C LEU A 170 -11.90 -17.71 -5.53
N THR A 171 -11.35 -18.80 -4.98
CA THR A 171 -12.09 -19.70 -4.08
C THR A 171 -12.60 -18.90 -2.88
N THR A 172 -13.88 -19.03 -2.57
CA THR A 172 -14.54 -18.34 -1.44
C THR A 172 -15.19 -19.29 -0.45
N SER A 173 -15.29 -20.58 -0.77
CA SER A 173 -15.88 -21.61 0.07
C SER A 173 -15.09 -21.91 1.35
N ASP A 174 -13.79 -21.67 1.30
CA ASP A 174 -12.84 -21.89 2.38
C ASP A 174 -12.51 -20.62 3.19
N ILE A 175 -13.17 -19.49 2.92
CA ILE A 175 -12.94 -18.25 3.69
C ILE A 175 -13.53 -18.40 5.10
N GLU A 176 -12.73 -18.03 6.10
CA GLU A 176 -13.16 -18.02 7.51
C GLU A 176 -14.43 -17.21 7.74
N SER A 177 -15.30 -17.71 8.64
CA SER A 177 -16.45 -16.96 9.10
C SER A 177 -16.07 -16.02 10.24
N THR A 178 -16.53 -14.77 10.19
CA THR A 178 -16.29 -13.76 11.22
C THR A 178 -17.57 -13.42 11.97
N GLU A 179 -17.45 -13.38 13.29
CA GLU A 179 -18.51 -12.92 14.18
C GLU A 179 -18.62 -11.39 14.19
N PRO A 180 -19.78 -10.81 14.51
CA PRO A 180 -19.95 -9.36 14.65
C PRO A 180 -19.02 -8.75 15.69
N PHE A 181 -18.77 -9.47 16.77
CA PHE A 181 -17.87 -9.08 17.86
C PHE A 181 -16.88 -10.20 18.15
N THR A 182 -15.65 -9.83 18.42
CA THR A 182 -14.58 -10.80 18.77
C THR A 182 -14.81 -11.36 20.17
N CYS A 183 -15.16 -10.48 21.13
CA CYS A 183 -15.46 -10.83 22.52
C CYS A 183 -16.67 -10.04 23.00
N ALA A 184 -17.35 -10.54 24.03
CA ALA A 184 -18.39 -9.78 24.71
C ALA A 184 -17.78 -8.50 25.34
N PRO A 185 -18.51 -7.37 25.39
CA PRO A 185 -17.98 -6.12 25.97
C PRO A 185 -17.51 -6.24 27.41
N TRP A 186 -18.06 -7.18 28.16
CA TRP A 186 -17.75 -7.46 29.57
C TRP A 186 -16.64 -8.51 29.75
N THR A 187 -16.10 -9.09 28.68
CA THR A 187 -14.98 -10.04 28.78
C THR A 187 -13.77 -9.36 29.40
N ARG A 188 -13.18 -10.00 30.41
CA ARG A 188 -11.99 -9.48 31.09
C ARG A 188 -10.83 -9.39 30.10
N LYS A 189 -10.23 -8.21 30.02
CA LYS A 189 -9.09 -8.00 29.14
C LYS A 189 -7.85 -8.76 29.62
N PRO A 190 -7.09 -9.38 28.71
CA PRO A 190 -5.80 -9.97 29.03
C PRO A 190 -4.83 -8.96 29.63
N LYS A 191 -3.99 -9.41 30.56
CA LYS A 191 -2.88 -8.62 31.07
C LYS A 191 -1.77 -8.61 30.02
N ILE A 192 -1.55 -7.46 29.38
CA ILE A 192 -0.51 -7.28 28.35
C ILE A 192 0.51 -6.27 28.85
N VAL A 193 1.79 -6.62 28.74
CA VAL A 193 2.93 -5.82 29.18
C VAL A 193 3.81 -5.51 27.98
N ILE A 194 3.86 -4.23 27.60
CA ILE A 194 4.70 -3.72 26.50
C ILE A 194 5.55 -2.61 27.10
N LEU A 195 6.78 -2.94 27.46
CA LEU A 195 7.78 -2.04 28.03
C LEU A 195 8.66 -1.42 26.94
N ASP A 196 9.53 -0.49 27.31
CA ASP A 196 10.64 -0.09 26.46
C ASP A 196 11.65 -1.25 26.30
N GLN A 197 12.54 -1.14 25.32
CA GLN A 197 13.42 -2.23 24.93
C GLN A 197 14.32 -2.72 26.07
N GLN A 198 14.88 -1.81 26.87
CA GLN A 198 15.78 -2.16 27.97
C GLN A 198 15.05 -2.88 29.10
N ARG A 199 13.94 -2.32 29.56
CA ARG A 199 13.10 -2.91 30.61
C ARG A 199 12.48 -4.23 30.20
N ALA A 200 12.13 -4.40 28.92
CA ALA A 200 11.60 -5.67 28.40
C ALA A 200 12.65 -6.78 28.44
N LYS A 201 13.93 -6.47 28.19
CA LYS A 201 15.05 -7.43 28.36
C LYS A 201 15.23 -7.82 29.83
N GLU A 202 15.22 -6.84 30.71
CA GLU A 202 15.33 -7.06 32.17
C GLU A 202 14.16 -7.93 32.68
N ASP A 203 12.92 -7.64 32.28
CA ASP A 203 11.73 -8.44 32.64
C ASP A 203 11.85 -9.90 32.15
N ALA A 204 12.37 -10.13 30.95
CA ALA A 204 12.57 -11.49 30.43
C ALA A 204 13.69 -12.28 31.12
N GLN A 205 14.61 -11.60 31.81
CA GLN A 205 15.72 -12.22 32.55
C GLN A 205 15.37 -12.47 34.04
N LEU A 206 14.32 -11.83 34.55
CA LEU A 206 13.86 -12.04 35.92
C LEU A 206 13.35 -13.48 36.11
N GLN A 207 14.03 -14.25 36.94
CA GLN A 207 13.60 -15.60 37.32
C GLN A 207 12.76 -15.53 38.59
N ASP A 208 11.51 -15.97 38.51
CA ASP A 208 10.63 -16.17 39.65
C ASP A 208 10.31 -17.68 39.74
N PRO A 209 10.78 -18.41 40.76
CA PRO A 209 10.54 -19.85 40.87
C PRO A 209 9.07 -20.27 40.92
N ARG A 210 8.17 -19.32 41.18
CA ARG A 210 6.70 -19.52 41.22
C ARG A 210 6.03 -19.17 39.90
N THR A 211 6.80 -18.83 38.85
CA THR A 211 6.29 -18.38 37.57
C THR A 211 6.88 -19.25 36.45
N VAL A 212 6.05 -19.67 35.54
CA VAL A 212 6.48 -20.35 34.32
C VAL A 212 6.58 -19.37 33.17
N ASP A 213 7.74 -19.32 32.56
CA ASP A 213 8.02 -18.48 31.39
C ASP A 213 7.95 -19.30 30.11
N LEU A 214 7.06 -18.92 29.19
CA LEU A 214 6.92 -19.50 27.85
C LEU A 214 7.31 -18.46 26.81
N PHE A 215 8.25 -18.80 25.93
CA PHE A 215 8.65 -17.96 24.80
C PHE A 215 8.03 -18.51 23.53
N THR A 216 7.47 -17.63 22.70
CA THR A 216 6.75 -18.03 21.47
C THR A 216 7.26 -17.27 20.27
N ASP A 217 7.41 -17.98 19.14
CA ASP A 217 7.79 -17.40 17.85
C ASP A 217 7.03 -18.07 16.70
N GLY A 218 6.84 -17.33 15.61
CA GLY A 218 6.19 -17.78 14.39
C GLY A 218 7.02 -17.54 13.14
N SER A 219 7.28 -18.58 12.35
CA SER A 219 8.06 -18.51 11.11
C SER A 219 7.25 -18.92 9.89
N VAL A 220 7.45 -18.22 8.76
CA VAL A 220 6.86 -18.59 7.46
C VAL A 220 8.00 -18.61 6.43
N ARG A 221 8.46 -19.81 6.07
CA ARG A 221 9.59 -20.04 5.16
C ARG A 221 9.37 -21.28 4.30
N LYS A 222 10.05 -21.40 3.17
CA LYS A 222 10.12 -22.61 2.32
C LYS A 222 8.75 -23.26 2.01
N GLY A 223 7.69 -22.47 1.94
CA GLY A 223 6.35 -23.02 1.65
C GLY A 223 5.55 -23.47 2.87
N HIS A 224 6.13 -23.43 4.08
CA HIS A 224 5.52 -23.85 5.35
C HIS A 224 5.43 -22.71 6.36
N ALA A 225 4.49 -22.84 7.29
CA ALA A 225 4.37 -22.03 8.47
C ALA A 225 4.59 -22.89 9.71
N GLY A 226 5.45 -22.46 10.60
CA GLY A 226 5.83 -23.18 11.80
C GLY A 226 5.83 -22.28 13.04
N ILE A 227 5.56 -22.89 14.19
CA ILE A 227 5.62 -22.24 15.49
C ILE A 227 6.69 -22.92 16.36
N GLY A 228 7.29 -22.11 17.23
CA GLY A 228 8.19 -22.56 18.30
C GLY A 228 7.68 -22.08 19.64
N ILE A 229 7.65 -22.97 20.61
CA ILE A 229 7.36 -22.65 22.01
C ILE A 229 8.50 -23.22 22.85
N TRP A 230 9.08 -22.41 23.71
CA TRP A 230 10.19 -22.81 24.56
C TRP A 230 10.00 -22.33 26.00
N SER A 231 10.40 -23.17 26.93
CA SER A 231 10.62 -22.84 28.35
C SER A 231 11.84 -23.63 28.87
N ALA A 232 12.24 -23.41 30.10
CA ALA A 232 13.35 -24.15 30.71
C ALA A 232 13.11 -25.68 30.78
N THR A 233 11.86 -26.12 30.78
CA THR A 233 11.45 -27.52 30.97
C THR A 233 10.65 -28.08 29.77
N TYR A 234 10.35 -27.27 28.77
CA TYR A 234 9.49 -27.67 27.67
C TYR A 234 9.92 -27.00 26.34
N ALA A 235 9.92 -27.76 25.27
CA ALA A 235 10.19 -27.27 23.93
C ALA A 235 9.25 -27.92 22.91
N MET A 236 8.64 -27.11 22.04
CA MET A 236 7.77 -27.56 20.97
C MET A 236 8.14 -26.88 19.66
N SER A 237 8.29 -27.70 18.61
CA SER A 237 8.39 -27.28 17.22
C SER A 237 7.24 -27.91 16.44
N ARG A 238 6.38 -27.10 15.82
CA ARG A 238 5.19 -27.63 15.14
C ARG A 238 4.90 -26.85 13.86
N THR A 239 4.76 -27.56 12.74
CA THR A 239 4.23 -27.03 11.49
C THR A 239 2.74 -26.78 11.62
N THR A 240 2.27 -25.59 11.27
CA THR A 240 0.87 -25.19 11.48
C THR A 240 0.07 -25.11 10.18
N ASP A 241 0.70 -24.75 9.06
CA ASP A 241 0.01 -24.61 7.77
C ASP A 241 1.00 -24.48 6.61
N LYS A 242 0.46 -24.46 5.37
CA LYS A 242 1.21 -24.07 4.17
C LYS A 242 1.35 -22.53 4.13
N ALA A 243 2.53 -22.03 3.74
CA ALA A 243 2.81 -20.60 3.69
C ALA A 243 1.79 -19.77 2.86
N ARG A 244 1.17 -20.38 1.84
CA ARG A 244 0.13 -19.74 1.02
C ARG A 244 -1.20 -19.48 1.75
N ARG A 245 -1.43 -20.13 2.91
CA ARG A 245 -2.68 -20.05 3.67
C ARG A 245 -2.58 -19.20 4.93
N THR A 246 -1.39 -18.73 5.26
CA THR A 246 -1.14 -17.91 6.44
C THR A 246 -0.18 -16.75 6.12
N ASN A 247 0.18 -15.99 7.12
CA ASN A 247 1.23 -14.98 7.08
C ASN A 247 1.90 -14.91 8.45
N VAL A 248 3.06 -14.27 8.51
CA VAL A 248 3.88 -14.17 9.74
C VAL A 248 3.03 -13.72 10.94
N HIS A 249 2.23 -12.67 10.83
CA HIS A 249 1.40 -12.16 11.92
C HIS A 249 0.39 -13.20 12.46
N LEU A 250 -0.23 -13.99 11.58
CA LEU A 250 -1.15 -15.05 11.99
C LEU A 250 -0.41 -16.22 12.62
N THR A 251 0.80 -16.53 12.13
CA THR A 251 1.63 -17.60 12.69
C THR A 251 2.13 -17.22 14.10
N GLU A 252 2.48 -15.95 14.33
CA GLU A 252 2.79 -15.42 15.67
C GLU A 252 1.61 -15.55 16.64
N LEU A 253 0.41 -15.15 16.19
CA LEU A 253 -0.81 -15.35 16.99
C LEU A 253 -1.09 -16.82 17.25
N GLU A 254 -0.83 -17.69 16.30
CA GLU A 254 -1.00 -19.15 16.44
C GLU A 254 -0.02 -19.73 17.46
N ALA A 255 1.22 -19.25 17.51
CA ALA A 255 2.19 -19.63 18.54
C ALA A 255 1.69 -19.29 19.95
N ILE A 256 1.18 -18.06 20.13
CA ILE A 256 0.58 -17.62 21.39
C ILE A 256 -0.67 -18.48 21.71
N ARG A 257 -1.52 -18.77 20.72
CA ARG A 257 -2.72 -19.60 20.91
C ARG A 257 -2.36 -20.99 21.41
N VAL A 258 -1.40 -21.65 20.76
CA VAL A 258 -0.96 -22.99 21.19
C VAL A 258 -0.34 -22.94 22.57
N ALA A 259 0.48 -21.94 22.89
CA ALA A 259 0.99 -21.75 24.25
C ALA A 259 -0.13 -21.61 25.29
N THR A 260 -1.19 -20.85 24.96
CA THR A 260 -2.36 -20.73 25.86
C THR A 260 -3.20 -22.02 25.94
N THR A 261 -3.21 -22.84 24.89
CA THR A 261 -3.89 -24.16 24.93
C THR A 261 -3.19 -25.12 25.90
N LEU A 262 -1.85 -25.11 25.93
CA LEU A 262 -1.09 -25.91 26.91
C LEU A 262 -1.50 -25.61 28.37
N LEU A 263 -1.91 -24.37 28.65
CA LEU A 263 -2.42 -24.00 29.97
C LEU A 263 -3.74 -24.65 30.32
N THR A 264 -4.54 -25.04 29.34
CA THR A 264 -5.85 -25.69 29.56
C THR A 264 -5.73 -27.17 29.76
N GLU A 265 -4.70 -27.80 29.19
CA GLU A 265 -4.51 -29.24 29.12
C GLU A 265 -3.52 -29.78 30.17
N THR A 266 -2.80 -28.89 30.87
CA THR A 266 -1.72 -29.26 31.78
C THR A 266 -1.92 -28.68 33.20
N ILE A 267 -1.04 -29.10 34.12
CA ILE A 267 -0.96 -28.58 35.49
C ILE A 267 -0.68 -27.07 35.54
N LEU A 268 -0.20 -26.49 34.43
CA LEU A 268 0.11 -25.06 34.30
C LEU A 268 -1.11 -24.15 34.55
N ARG A 269 -2.32 -24.69 34.49
CA ARG A 269 -3.57 -23.94 34.76
C ARG A 269 -3.61 -23.26 36.11
N TRP A 270 -2.85 -23.76 37.11
CA TRP A 270 -2.83 -23.26 38.48
C TRP A 270 -1.64 -22.36 38.78
N LEU A 271 -0.67 -22.29 37.87
CA LEU A 271 0.55 -21.52 38.04
C LEU A 271 0.40 -20.10 37.49
N LYS A 272 1.26 -19.20 37.97
CA LYS A 272 1.47 -17.91 37.34
C LYS A 272 2.30 -18.13 36.04
N VAL A 273 1.81 -17.66 34.90
CA VAL A 273 2.48 -17.85 33.62
C VAL A 273 2.72 -16.52 32.92
N ARG A 274 3.94 -16.33 32.44
CA ARG A 274 4.29 -15.23 31.52
C ARG A 274 4.54 -15.83 30.12
N ILE A 275 3.87 -15.28 29.12
CA ILE A 275 4.09 -15.66 27.70
C ILE A 275 4.79 -14.50 27.02
N PHE A 276 6.00 -14.75 26.52
CA PHE A 276 6.84 -13.79 25.83
C PHE A 276 6.75 -13.97 24.33
N THR A 277 6.67 -12.85 23.59
CA THR A 277 6.73 -12.80 22.11
C THR A 277 7.40 -11.52 21.67
N ASP A 278 8.12 -11.56 20.54
CA ASP A 278 8.67 -10.36 19.92
C ASP A 278 7.68 -9.67 18.98
N SER A 279 6.51 -10.29 18.74
CA SER A 279 5.44 -9.74 17.88
C SER A 279 4.55 -8.73 18.63
N LYS A 280 5.01 -7.47 18.70
CA LYS A 280 4.19 -6.36 19.25
C LYS A 280 2.82 -6.24 18.55
N ALA A 281 2.74 -6.54 17.25
CA ALA A 281 1.51 -6.52 16.48
C ALA A 281 0.52 -7.60 16.94
N ALA A 282 1.00 -8.79 17.32
CA ALA A 282 0.17 -9.86 17.88
C ALA A 282 -0.45 -9.42 19.21
N LEU A 283 0.35 -8.89 20.14
CA LEU A 283 -0.12 -8.38 21.43
C LEU A 283 -1.15 -7.25 21.28
N GLN A 284 -0.92 -6.30 20.36
CA GLN A 284 -1.87 -5.22 20.07
C GLN A 284 -3.19 -5.74 19.50
N SER A 285 -3.16 -6.84 18.73
CA SER A 285 -4.36 -7.48 18.20
C SER A 285 -5.17 -8.17 19.29
N ILE A 286 -4.51 -8.72 20.31
CA ILE A 286 -5.14 -9.33 21.49
C ILE A 286 -5.69 -8.24 22.42
N GLU A 287 -4.94 -7.15 22.64
CA GLU A 287 -5.35 -6.02 23.48
C GLU A 287 -6.61 -5.32 22.96
N ARG A 288 -6.68 -5.17 21.63
CA ARG A 288 -7.77 -4.48 20.95
C ARG A 288 -8.37 -5.35 19.85
N PRO A 289 -9.15 -6.37 20.24
CA PRO A 289 -9.71 -7.33 19.31
C PRO A 289 -10.59 -6.63 18.26
N LYS A 290 -10.31 -6.88 16.98
CA LYS A 290 -11.07 -6.33 15.87
C LYS A 290 -11.71 -7.44 15.05
N ARG A 291 -12.81 -7.12 14.35
CA ARG A 291 -13.38 -7.99 13.34
C ARG A 291 -12.47 -8.03 12.12
N ASN A 292 -11.54 -8.96 12.10
CA ASN A 292 -10.57 -9.16 11.02
C ASN A 292 -10.19 -10.64 10.88
N GLY A 293 -9.28 -10.95 9.98
CA GLY A 293 -8.82 -12.31 9.69
C GLY A 293 -8.02 -13.01 10.82
N SER A 294 -7.86 -12.40 11.97
CA SER A 294 -7.27 -13.04 13.16
C SER A 294 -8.30 -13.27 14.27
N GLN A 295 -9.57 -12.93 14.01
CA GLN A 295 -10.61 -12.90 15.05
C GLN A 295 -10.75 -14.24 15.79
N ARG A 296 -10.74 -15.37 15.06
CA ARG A 296 -10.87 -16.70 15.66
C ARG A 296 -9.72 -16.98 16.62
N ILE A 297 -8.51 -16.77 16.18
CA ILE A 297 -7.29 -17.04 16.98
C ILE A 297 -7.26 -16.16 18.22
N VAL A 298 -7.54 -14.86 18.08
CA VAL A 298 -7.58 -13.91 19.20
C VAL A 298 -8.66 -14.29 20.21
N ARG A 299 -9.83 -14.73 19.77
CA ARG A 299 -10.92 -15.17 20.64
C ARG A 299 -10.53 -16.41 21.45
N GLU A 300 -9.89 -17.39 20.82
CA GLU A 300 -9.40 -18.60 21.47
C GLU A 300 -8.32 -18.26 22.51
N ILE A 301 -7.37 -17.37 22.19
CA ILE A 301 -6.36 -16.90 23.16
C ILE A 301 -7.05 -16.30 24.39
N ILE A 302 -7.97 -15.35 24.19
CA ILE A 302 -8.65 -14.68 25.30
C ILE A 302 -9.43 -15.70 26.16
N HIS A 303 -10.14 -16.62 25.53
CA HIS A 303 -10.88 -17.67 26.21
C HIS A 303 -9.95 -18.59 27.03
N ASN A 304 -8.83 -19.01 26.47
CA ASN A 304 -7.87 -19.89 27.14
C ASN A 304 -7.23 -19.28 28.38
N ILE A 305 -7.09 -17.96 28.43
CA ILE A 305 -6.47 -17.26 29.57
C ILE A 305 -7.50 -16.68 30.56
N GLU A 306 -8.79 -16.72 30.22
CA GLU A 306 -9.85 -16.19 31.08
C GLU A 306 -9.88 -16.90 32.44
N GLY A 307 -9.90 -16.11 33.51
CA GLY A 307 -9.87 -16.63 34.90
C GLY A 307 -8.54 -17.22 35.34
N ARG A 308 -7.48 -17.09 34.58
CA ARG A 308 -6.13 -17.62 34.90
C ARG A 308 -5.13 -16.51 35.20
N ASN A 309 -4.07 -16.85 35.92
CA ASN A 309 -2.99 -15.92 36.24
C ASN A 309 -1.95 -15.89 35.12
N VAL A 310 -2.35 -15.39 33.96
CA VAL A 310 -1.53 -15.30 32.74
C VAL A 310 -1.29 -13.85 32.35
N SER A 311 -0.05 -13.54 31.97
CA SER A 311 0.30 -12.26 31.36
C SER A 311 1.08 -12.47 30.05
N LEU A 312 0.83 -11.59 29.08
CA LEU A 312 1.49 -11.61 27.78
C LEU A 312 2.49 -10.45 27.72
N HIS A 313 3.75 -10.74 27.43
CA HIS A 313 4.85 -9.80 27.49
C HIS A 313 5.50 -9.62 26.13
N TRP A 314 5.78 -8.37 25.76
CA TRP A 314 6.58 -8.06 24.60
C TRP A 314 8.07 -8.06 24.95
N ILE A 315 8.88 -8.63 24.07
CA ILE A 315 10.34 -8.57 24.11
C ILE A 315 10.91 -8.14 22.76
N PRO A 316 12.09 -7.51 22.71
CA PRO A 316 12.76 -7.20 21.46
C PRO A 316 13.28 -8.47 20.79
N GLY A 317 13.03 -8.60 19.46
CA GLY A 317 13.56 -9.70 18.65
C GLY A 317 15.05 -9.57 18.38
N HIS A 318 15.77 -10.71 18.28
CA HIS A 318 17.19 -10.79 17.92
C HIS A 318 18.16 -10.01 18.83
N GLU A 319 17.83 -9.91 20.10
CA GLU A 319 18.59 -9.14 21.08
C GLU A 319 19.24 -10.02 22.17
N GLY A 320 19.51 -11.31 21.84
CA GLY A 320 20.23 -12.25 22.70
C GLY A 320 19.43 -12.81 23.89
N ILE A 321 18.10 -12.68 23.90
CA ILE A 321 17.24 -13.28 24.92
C ILE A 321 17.13 -14.78 24.63
N LYS A 322 17.79 -15.62 25.48
CA LYS A 322 17.91 -17.06 25.27
C LYS A 322 16.59 -17.75 24.92
N GLY A 323 15.53 -17.50 25.69
CA GLY A 323 14.23 -18.13 25.43
C GLY A 323 13.63 -17.76 24.08
N ASN A 324 13.80 -16.51 23.64
CA ASN A 324 13.35 -16.06 22.33
C ASN A 324 14.16 -16.68 21.20
N GLU A 325 15.47 -16.77 21.33
CA GLU A 325 16.34 -17.41 20.33
C GLU A 325 16.02 -18.90 20.17
N GLU A 326 15.75 -19.61 21.27
CA GLU A 326 15.34 -21.01 21.23
C GLU A 326 13.95 -21.19 20.61
N ALA A 327 12.96 -20.37 20.96
CA ALA A 327 11.64 -20.38 20.30
C ALA A 327 11.78 -20.10 18.80
N HIS A 328 12.65 -19.16 18.40
CA HIS A 328 12.93 -18.85 17.00
C HIS A 328 13.53 -20.03 16.24
N LYS A 329 14.52 -20.73 16.82
CA LYS A 329 15.09 -21.94 16.22
C LYS A 329 14.03 -23.03 16.03
N LEU A 330 13.18 -23.25 17.01
CA LEU A 330 12.08 -24.22 16.95
C LEU A 330 11.06 -23.85 15.86
N ALA A 331 10.68 -22.57 15.75
CA ALA A 331 9.78 -22.09 14.70
C ALA A 331 10.39 -22.26 13.30
N GLN A 332 11.70 -22.01 13.14
CA GLN A 332 12.41 -22.25 11.88
C GLN A 332 12.47 -23.73 11.52
N ARG A 333 12.83 -24.61 12.49
CA ARG A 333 12.84 -26.05 12.31
C ARG A 333 11.49 -26.59 11.83
N ALA A 334 10.40 -26.04 12.34
CA ALA A 334 9.04 -26.39 11.91
C ALA A 334 8.73 -25.99 10.45
N THR A 335 9.59 -25.24 9.77
CA THR A 335 9.45 -24.84 8.35
C THR A 335 10.44 -25.56 7.42
N GLU A 336 11.18 -26.55 7.87
CA GLU A 336 12.12 -27.32 7.04
C GLU A 336 11.39 -28.21 6.03
N ASP A 337 12.10 -28.65 4.98
CA ASP A 337 11.52 -29.34 3.83
C ASP A 337 10.83 -30.68 4.17
N ASN A 338 11.19 -31.29 5.30
CA ASN A 338 10.61 -32.55 5.82
C ASN A 338 9.41 -32.29 6.78
N ALA A 339 9.04 -31.04 6.99
CA ALA A 339 7.92 -30.71 7.86
C ALA A 339 6.61 -31.20 7.26
N GLN A 340 5.90 -32.06 7.98
CA GLN A 340 4.55 -32.47 7.58
C GLN A 340 3.56 -31.42 8.07
N PRO A 341 2.88 -30.69 7.17
CA PRO A 341 1.81 -29.82 7.60
C PRO A 341 0.68 -30.64 8.19
N PRO A 342 -0.01 -30.14 9.22
CA PRO A 342 -1.20 -30.78 9.74
C PRO A 342 -2.25 -30.93 8.64
N GLU A 343 -3.20 -31.84 8.83
CA GLU A 343 -4.36 -31.98 7.97
C GLU A 343 -4.98 -30.61 7.71
N ASP A 344 -5.25 -30.36 6.44
CA ASP A 344 -5.72 -29.06 5.96
C ASP A 344 -6.96 -28.61 6.75
N SER A 345 -6.85 -27.55 7.54
CA SER A 345 -7.99 -26.99 8.30
C SER A 345 -9.15 -26.57 7.39
N GLY A 346 -8.96 -26.59 6.08
CA GLY A 346 -9.92 -26.18 5.08
C GLY A 346 -10.28 -24.69 5.12
N VAL A 347 -9.85 -23.96 6.16
CA VAL A 347 -10.24 -22.58 6.42
C VAL A 347 -9.12 -21.61 6.10
N ARG A 348 -9.41 -20.62 5.24
CA ARG A 348 -8.45 -19.59 4.84
C ARG A 348 -8.83 -18.24 5.47
N PRO A 349 -7.90 -17.58 6.18
CA PRO A 349 -8.12 -16.26 6.76
C PRO A 349 -8.47 -15.20 5.71
N ILE A 350 -9.39 -14.28 6.04
CA ILE A 350 -9.81 -13.16 5.18
C ILE A 350 -8.59 -12.33 4.68
N SER A 351 -7.60 -12.12 5.54
CA SER A 351 -6.39 -11.37 5.19
C SER A 351 -5.57 -12.05 4.10
N VAL A 352 -5.49 -13.37 4.13
CA VAL A 352 -4.78 -14.18 3.13
C VAL A 352 -5.55 -14.20 1.81
N ALA A 353 -6.86 -14.46 1.85
CA ALA A 353 -7.71 -14.41 0.66
C ALA A 353 -7.64 -13.05 -0.04
N TYR A 354 -7.62 -11.96 0.73
CA TYR A 354 -7.45 -10.60 0.20
C TYR A 354 -6.07 -10.39 -0.42
N ALA A 355 -5.01 -10.86 0.21
CA ALA A 355 -3.65 -10.72 -0.32
C ALA A 355 -3.48 -11.50 -1.64
N GLU A 356 -4.07 -12.69 -1.74
CA GLU A 356 -4.08 -13.51 -2.96
C GLU A 356 -4.87 -12.83 -4.09
N GLY A 357 -6.11 -12.42 -3.82
CA GLY A 357 -6.94 -11.72 -4.80
C GLY A 357 -6.30 -10.42 -5.29
N LYS A 358 -5.63 -9.70 -4.39
CA LYS A 358 -4.88 -8.49 -4.71
C LYS A 358 -3.67 -8.77 -5.62
N LYS A 359 -2.95 -9.88 -5.40
CA LYS A 359 -1.86 -10.31 -6.28
C LYS A 359 -2.37 -10.60 -7.69
N LYS A 360 -3.48 -11.35 -7.80
CA LYS A 360 -4.12 -11.67 -9.08
C LYS A 360 -4.57 -10.41 -9.83
N GLY A 361 -5.16 -9.44 -9.14
CA GLY A 361 -5.62 -8.17 -9.73
C GLY A 361 -4.50 -7.15 -10.02
N PHE A 362 -3.37 -7.21 -9.31
CA PHE A 362 -2.27 -6.27 -9.48
C PHE A 362 -1.37 -6.60 -10.67
N LYS A 363 -1.15 -7.88 -10.95
CA LYS A 363 -0.29 -8.33 -12.06
C LYS A 363 -0.73 -7.76 -13.42
N PRO A 364 -2.00 -7.86 -13.84
CA PRO A 364 -2.45 -7.28 -15.11
C PRO A 364 -2.23 -5.77 -15.21
N SER A 365 -2.36 -5.03 -14.11
CA SER A 365 -2.12 -3.58 -14.09
C SER A 365 -0.65 -3.22 -14.26
N ILE A 366 0.27 -4.02 -13.71
CA ILE A 366 1.71 -3.86 -13.94
C ILE A 366 2.06 -4.20 -15.39
N ASP A 367 1.57 -5.33 -15.90
CA ASP A 367 1.84 -5.77 -17.25
C ASP A 367 1.34 -4.71 -18.27
N GLN A 368 0.16 -4.14 -18.05
CA GLN A 368 -0.36 -3.03 -18.83
C GLN A 368 0.51 -1.77 -18.72
N PHE A 369 1.02 -1.45 -17.54
CA PHE A 369 1.95 -0.32 -17.38
C PHE A 369 3.25 -0.57 -18.16
N ILE A 370 3.81 -1.76 -18.08
CA ILE A 370 5.07 -2.13 -18.75
C ILE A 370 4.90 -2.15 -20.27
N SER A 371 3.83 -2.74 -20.79
CA SER A 371 3.56 -2.86 -22.24
C SER A 371 3.08 -1.57 -22.91
N SER A 372 2.62 -0.58 -22.13
CA SER A 372 2.12 0.69 -22.65
C SER A 372 3.16 1.43 -23.49
N THR A 373 2.74 2.08 -24.57
CA THR A 373 3.57 3.01 -25.32
C THR A 373 3.74 4.37 -24.65
N THR A 374 2.93 4.65 -23.64
CA THR A 374 2.91 5.92 -22.90
C THR A 374 4.08 6.03 -21.92
N GLY A 375 4.75 7.17 -21.89
CA GLY A 375 5.84 7.44 -20.95
C GLY A 375 7.13 6.67 -21.22
N LYS A 376 7.43 6.35 -22.48
CA LYS A 376 8.63 5.61 -22.90
C LYS A 376 9.92 6.18 -22.30
N PHE A 377 10.06 7.51 -22.24
CA PHE A 377 11.24 8.17 -21.68
C PHE A 377 11.45 7.79 -20.20
N THR A 378 10.44 8.00 -19.37
CA THR A 378 10.49 7.69 -17.92
C THR A 378 10.74 6.21 -17.67
N ARG A 379 10.09 5.31 -18.42
CA ARG A 379 10.26 3.85 -18.27
C ARG A 379 11.62 3.36 -18.76
N LYS A 380 12.22 4.03 -19.76
CA LYS A 380 13.60 3.75 -20.18
C LYS A 380 14.60 4.21 -19.12
N LEU A 381 14.33 5.35 -18.49
CA LEU A 381 15.13 5.91 -17.43
C LEU A 381 15.06 5.06 -16.15
N ASP A 382 13.87 4.51 -15.84
CA ASP A 382 13.63 3.80 -14.60
C ASP A 382 12.79 2.53 -14.83
N LYS A 383 13.47 1.39 -14.94
CA LYS A 383 12.84 0.08 -15.14
C LYS A 383 12.23 -0.51 -13.86
N ALA A 384 12.47 0.12 -12.69
CA ALA A 384 11.85 -0.28 -11.43
C ALA A 384 10.44 0.33 -11.21
N LEU A 385 9.95 1.14 -12.17
CA LEU A 385 8.58 1.66 -12.12
C LEU A 385 7.54 0.58 -12.50
N PRO A 386 6.36 0.59 -11.87
CA PRO A 386 5.99 1.37 -10.68
C PRO A 386 6.59 0.77 -9.40
N GLY A 387 7.26 1.56 -8.59
CA GLY A 387 7.99 1.07 -7.42
C GLY A 387 7.95 2.02 -6.21
N ARG A 388 8.19 1.46 -5.02
CA ARG A 388 8.19 2.24 -3.77
C ARG A 388 9.38 3.19 -3.63
N HIS A 389 10.43 3.02 -4.43
CA HIS A 389 11.62 3.87 -4.42
C HIS A 389 11.28 5.32 -4.79
N THR A 390 10.26 5.57 -5.62
CA THR A 390 9.81 6.94 -5.93
C THR A 390 9.34 7.69 -4.68
N LYS A 391 8.80 7.00 -3.68
CA LYS A 391 8.50 7.60 -2.39
C LYS A 391 9.78 8.14 -1.72
N GLN A 392 10.87 7.37 -1.73
CA GLN A 392 12.16 7.79 -1.16
C GLN A 392 12.73 9.01 -1.91
N LEU A 393 12.57 9.05 -3.24
CA LEU A 393 13.04 10.15 -4.08
C LEU A 393 12.35 11.47 -3.75
N TYR A 394 11.03 11.48 -3.52
CA TYR A 394 10.25 12.72 -3.40
C TYR A 394 9.95 13.15 -1.97
N ASP A 395 9.87 12.24 -0.99
CA ASP A 395 9.32 12.53 0.35
C ASP A 395 10.09 13.60 1.13
N LYS A 396 11.40 13.71 0.91
CA LYS A 396 12.24 14.70 1.59
C LYS A 396 12.43 16.00 0.81
N LEU A 397 11.97 16.06 -0.44
CA LEU A 397 12.13 17.21 -1.31
C LEU A 397 11.14 18.32 -0.97
N SER A 398 11.59 19.56 -1.09
CA SER A 398 10.72 20.73 -1.19
C SER A 398 9.93 20.68 -2.50
N ARG A 399 8.87 21.49 -2.60
CA ARG A 399 8.04 21.55 -3.81
C ARG A 399 8.82 21.96 -5.06
N ALA A 400 9.75 22.89 -4.92
CA ALA A 400 10.61 23.34 -6.02
C ALA A 400 11.57 22.22 -6.49
N GLU A 401 12.18 21.51 -5.54
CA GLU A 401 13.04 20.36 -5.83
C GLU A 401 12.29 19.21 -6.48
N ALA A 402 11.08 18.91 -5.99
CA ALA A 402 10.22 17.91 -6.60
C ALA A 402 9.82 18.29 -8.02
N ALA A 403 9.57 19.58 -8.30
CA ALA A 403 9.29 20.08 -9.64
C ALA A 403 10.49 19.90 -10.58
N ILE A 404 11.69 20.18 -10.13
CA ILE A 404 12.92 19.97 -10.90
C ILE A 404 13.09 18.48 -11.22
N LEU A 405 13.04 17.64 -10.19
CA LEU A 405 13.21 16.19 -10.36
C LEU A 405 12.16 15.60 -11.31
N SER A 406 10.89 15.97 -11.13
CA SER A 406 9.79 15.46 -11.97
C SER A 406 9.92 15.89 -13.44
N GLN A 407 10.39 17.11 -13.70
CA GLN A 407 10.68 17.58 -15.06
C GLN A 407 11.75 16.71 -15.72
N LEU A 408 12.87 16.49 -15.04
CA LEU A 408 13.99 15.72 -15.56
C LEU A 408 13.63 14.23 -15.73
N ARG A 409 12.92 13.62 -14.78
CA ARG A 409 12.52 12.21 -14.84
C ARG A 409 11.43 11.91 -15.87
N THR A 410 10.55 12.87 -16.12
CA THR A 410 9.45 12.66 -17.08
C THR A 410 9.80 13.14 -18.50
N GLY A 411 10.88 13.89 -18.66
CA GLY A 411 11.23 14.56 -19.92
C GLY A 411 10.23 15.65 -20.33
N ARG A 412 9.27 15.99 -19.45
CA ARG A 412 8.33 17.10 -19.62
C ARG A 412 8.85 18.27 -18.80
N SER A 413 9.74 19.05 -19.40
CA SER A 413 10.53 20.07 -18.74
C SER A 413 10.45 21.42 -19.43
N ARG A 414 11.04 22.44 -18.81
CA ARG A 414 11.19 23.77 -19.42
C ARG A 414 12.34 23.86 -20.40
N LEU A 415 12.97 22.73 -20.75
CA LEU A 415 14.00 22.70 -21.80
C LEU A 415 13.35 22.85 -23.19
N ASN A 416 14.01 23.58 -24.07
CA ASN A 416 13.49 23.89 -25.41
C ASN A 416 13.17 22.65 -26.23
N GLY A 417 13.94 21.56 -26.08
CA GLY A 417 13.65 20.29 -26.74
C GLY A 417 12.29 19.67 -26.39
N TYR A 418 11.67 20.07 -25.24
CA TYR A 418 10.30 19.74 -24.94
C TYR A 418 9.31 20.88 -25.23
N LEU A 419 9.67 22.13 -24.89
CA LEU A 419 8.80 23.29 -25.11
C LEU A 419 8.45 23.48 -26.60
N SER A 420 9.39 23.30 -27.49
CA SER A 420 9.16 23.32 -28.93
C SER A 420 8.14 22.27 -29.39
N LYS A 421 8.21 21.04 -28.86
CA LYS A 421 7.24 19.96 -29.17
C LYS A 421 5.80 20.29 -28.78
N ILE A 422 5.58 21.21 -27.87
CA ILE A 422 4.24 21.66 -27.42
C ILE A 422 3.90 23.06 -27.91
N GLY A 423 4.71 23.63 -28.82
CA GLY A 423 4.51 24.97 -29.36
C GLY A 423 4.74 26.12 -28.39
N ALA A 424 5.47 25.87 -27.28
CA ALA A 424 5.78 26.87 -26.25
C ALA A 424 7.17 27.49 -26.39
N ALA A 425 7.95 27.07 -27.38
CA ALA A 425 9.20 27.67 -27.82
C ALA A 425 9.32 27.53 -29.34
N GLU A 426 9.90 28.53 -29.98
CA GLU A 426 10.09 28.57 -31.45
C GLU A 426 11.11 27.54 -31.93
N SER A 427 12.12 27.24 -31.12
CA SER A 427 13.20 26.31 -31.45
C SER A 427 13.41 25.29 -30.33
N ASP A 428 13.86 24.10 -30.69
CA ASP A 428 14.28 23.05 -29.75
C ASP A 428 15.73 23.23 -29.28
N LYS A 429 16.43 24.28 -29.78
CA LYS A 429 17.86 24.51 -29.53
C LYS A 429 18.09 25.26 -28.23
N CYS A 430 19.19 24.89 -27.58
CA CYS A 430 19.84 25.67 -26.52
C CYS A 430 20.59 26.87 -27.15
N GLU A 431 20.84 27.90 -26.40
CA GLU A 431 21.68 29.04 -26.83
C GLU A 431 23.10 28.62 -27.30
N CYS A 432 23.59 27.43 -26.92
CA CYS A 432 24.83 26.88 -27.46
C CYS A 432 24.68 26.21 -28.84
N GLY A 433 23.50 26.28 -29.48
CA GLY A 433 23.21 25.74 -30.80
C GLY A 433 22.74 24.28 -30.84
N ALA A 434 22.96 23.49 -29.80
CA ALA A 434 22.56 22.07 -29.74
C ALA A 434 21.11 21.90 -29.28
N ILE A 435 20.47 20.76 -29.62
CA ILE A 435 19.12 20.42 -29.12
C ILE A 435 19.14 20.38 -27.59
N GLU A 436 18.26 21.16 -26.94
CA GLU A 436 18.18 21.26 -25.48
C GLU A 436 17.40 20.11 -24.86
N SER A 437 18.01 18.93 -24.85
CA SER A 437 17.48 17.71 -24.21
C SER A 437 17.96 17.59 -22.74
N THR A 438 17.32 16.72 -21.95
CA THR A 438 17.76 16.42 -20.57
C THR A 438 19.23 15.95 -20.51
N PRO A 439 19.73 15.02 -21.34
CA PRO A 439 21.14 14.66 -21.35
C PRO A 439 22.06 15.82 -21.74
N HIS A 440 21.69 16.63 -22.76
CA HIS A 440 22.45 17.81 -23.13
C HIS A 440 22.59 18.78 -21.97
N TYR A 441 21.49 19.13 -21.34
CA TYR A 441 21.45 20.04 -20.19
C TYR A 441 22.31 19.55 -19.02
N LEU A 442 22.18 18.26 -18.65
CA LEU A 442 22.87 17.71 -17.49
C LEU A 442 24.37 17.50 -17.73
N TYR A 443 24.80 17.11 -18.94
CA TYR A 443 26.16 16.60 -19.14
C TYR A 443 26.99 17.31 -20.18
N VAL A 444 26.38 17.91 -21.19
CA VAL A 444 27.09 18.34 -22.41
C VAL A 444 27.18 19.86 -22.55
N CYS A 445 26.09 20.58 -22.22
CA CYS A 445 26.01 22.01 -22.48
C CYS A 445 27.18 22.81 -21.93
N PRO A 446 27.97 23.57 -22.74
CA PRO A 446 29.10 24.32 -22.27
C PRO A 446 28.72 25.46 -21.30
N ARG A 447 27.52 26.04 -21.43
CA ARG A 447 27.00 27.12 -20.57
C ARG A 447 27.02 26.77 -19.09
N TRP A 448 26.83 25.49 -18.74
CA TRP A 448 26.69 25.04 -17.36
C TRP A 448 27.92 24.27 -16.85
N ARG A 449 29.10 24.49 -17.48
CA ARG A 449 30.31 23.73 -17.14
C ARG A 449 30.73 23.93 -15.69
N GLN A 450 30.68 25.18 -15.21
CA GLN A 450 31.09 25.54 -13.86
C GLN A 450 30.12 24.98 -12.81
N GLN A 451 28.80 25.16 -13.01
CA GLN A 451 27.78 24.66 -12.08
C GLN A 451 27.77 23.14 -11.98
N ARG A 452 28.30 22.44 -12.98
CA ARG A 452 28.31 20.99 -13.09
C ARG A 452 29.45 20.32 -12.32
N SER A 453 30.45 21.04 -11.85
CA SER A 453 31.66 20.49 -11.22
C SER A 453 31.32 19.58 -10.02
N SER A 454 30.62 20.10 -9.05
CA SER A 454 30.22 19.35 -7.85
C SER A 454 29.33 18.12 -8.16
N MET A 455 28.40 18.24 -9.13
CA MET A 455 27.63 17.10 -9.58
C MET A 455 28.50 16.01 -10.22
N ARG A 456 29.55 16.42 -10.99
CA ARG A 456 30.50 15.50 -11.61
C ARG A 456 31.31 14.72 -10.57
N GLU A 457 31.78 15.39 -9.54
CA GLU A 457 32.52 14.78 -8.41
C GLU A 457 31.63 13.77 -7.69
N THR A 458 30.39 14.15 -7.31
CA THR A 458 29.47 13.26 -6.59
C THR A 458 29.07 12.04 -7.43
N HIS A 459 28.95 12.18 -8.75
CA HIS A 459 28.57 11.05 -9.61
C HIS A 459 29.75 10.12 -9.93
N GLY A 460 31.00 10.58 -9.80
CA GLY A 460 32.20 9.80 -10.03
C GLY A 460 32.16 9.03 -11.36
N ASP A 461 32.47 7.73 -11.33
CA ASP A 461 32.49 6.86 -12.51
C ASP A 461 31.12 6.71 -13.21
N ARG A 462 30.04 7.04 -12.51
CA ARG A 462 28.68 7.02 -13.08
C ARG A 462 28.24 8.37 -13.68
N TYR A 463 29.17 9.32 -13.79
CA TYR A 463 28.87 10.57 -14.48
C TYR A 463 28.51 10.32 -15.95
N GLY A 464 27.38 10.87 -16.39
CA GLY A 464 26.79 10.59 -17.71
C GLY A 464 25.69 9.53 -17.70
N ASP A 465 25.50 8.78 -16.60
CA ASP A 465 24.41 7.84 -16.43
C ASP A 465 23.13 8.57 -15.96
N LEU A 466 22.21 8.75 -16.90
CA LEU A 466 20.96 9.48 -16.63
C LEU A 466 20.06 8.78 -15.61
N SER A 467 20.03 7.44 -15.61
CA SER A 467 19.25 6.67 -14.64
C SER A 467 19.80 6.89 -13.23
N PHE A 468 21.10 6.77 -13.05
CA PHE A 468 21.76 7.00 -11.77
C PHE A 468 21.55 8.43 -11.25
N ALA A 469 21.77 9.43 -12.10
CA ALA A 469 21.62 10.84 -11.75
C ALA A 469 20.20 11.21 -11.29
N LEU A 470 19.21 10.51 -11.79
CA LEU A 470 17.79 10.77 -11.52
C LEU A 470 17.13 9.70 -10.65
N GLY A 471 17.91 8.80 -10.04
CA GLY A 471 17.43 7.79 -9.11
C GLY A 471 16.52 6.73 -9.75
N GLY A 472 16.80 6.36 -11.00
CA GLY A 472 16.15 5.28 -11.72
C GLY A 472 16.98 4.01 -11.74
N TYR A 473 16.35 2.86 -11.91
CA TYR A 473 17.01 1.57 -12.11
C TYR A 473 17.34 1.34 -13.58
N SER A 474 18.60 0.97 -13.83
CA SER A 474 19.05 0.56 -15.17
C SER A 474 19.91 -0.68 -15.11
N THR A 475 19.71 -1.59 -16.04
CA THR A 475 20.51 -2.82 -16.15
C THR A 475 21.88 -2.54 -16.74
N PHE A 476 21.99 -1.51 -17.59
CA PHE A 476 23.22 -1.14 -18.28
C PHE A 476 23.41 0.38 -18.31
N THR A 477 24.65 0.84 -18.23
CA THR A 477 25.00 2.23 -18.50
C THR A 477 24.79 2.56 -19.97
N GLN A 478 24.87 3.85 -20.33
CA GLN A 478 24.86 4.28 -21.73
C GLN A 478 26.04 3.69 -22.55
N LYS A 479 27.15 3.36 -21.89
CA LYS A 479 28.32 2.69 -22.47
C LYS A 479 28.22 1.16 -22.51
N GLY A 480 27.04 0.59 -22.22
CA GLY A 480 26.82 -0.85 -22.27
C GLY A 480 27.37 -1.66 -21.08
N LYS A 481 27.99 -1.02 -20.09
CA LYS A 481 28.47 -1.71 -18.88
C LYS A 481 27.27 -2.08 -17.99
N ARG A 482 27.23 -3.33 -17.52
CA ARG A 482 26.23 -3.78 -16.55
C ARG A 482 26.43 -3.06 -15.22
N VAL A 483 25.34 -2.53 -14.65
CA VAL A 483 25.35 -1.73 -13.43
C VAL A 483 24.40 -2.34 -12.41
N ASP A 484 23.34 -1.86 -12.11
CA ASP A 484 22.50 -2.23 -11.00
C ASP A 484 22.27 -3.76 -10.91
N GLY A 485 22.45 -4.31 -9.74
CA GLY A 485 22.28 -5.73 -9.46
C GLY A 485 20.81 -6.15 -9.40
N ASP A 486 20.45 -7.03 -8.45
CA ASP A 486 19.08 -7.48 -8.26
C ASP A 486 18.14 -6.30 -7.92
N ILE A 487 17.10 -6.12 -8.74
CA ILE A 487 16.10 -5.06 -8.59
C ILE A 487 15.41 -5.11 -7.22
N THR A 488 15.31 -6.26 -6.59
CA THR A 488 14.66 -6.43 -5.28
C THR A 488 15.48 -5.81 -4.15
N LYS A 489 16.80 -5.82 -4.29
CA LYS A 489 17.76 -5.26 -3.34
C LYS A 489 18.20 -3.85 -3.69
N TRP A 490 18.00 -3.43 -4.93
CA TRP A 490 18.40 -2.12 -5.40
C TRP A 490 17.69 -0.97 -4.67
N ARG A 491 18.41 0.12 -4.48
CA ARG A 491 17.89 1.38 -3.94
C ARG A 491 18.48 2.56 -4.74
N PRO A 492 17.72 3.66 -4.92
CA PRO A 492 18.24 4.85 -5.59
C PRO A 492 19.35 5.50 -4.78
N ASN A 493 20.37 6.01 -5.47
CA ASN A 493 21.39 6.83 -4.84
C ASN A 493 20.84 8.25 -4.63
N LEU A 494 20.44 8.56 -3.39
CA LEU A 494 19.81 9.85 -3.07
C LEU A 494 20.81 11.01 -3.07
N GLU A 495 22.10 10.75 -2.87
CA GLU A 495 23.16 11.79 -2.94
C GLU A 495 23.37 12.25 -4.38
N ALA A 496 23.43 11.30 -5.33
CA ALA A 496 23.53 11.63 -6.75
C ALA A 496 22.30 12.42 -7.23
N VAL A 497 21.10 12.03 -6.81
CA VAL A 497 19.87 12.77 -7.13
C VAL A 497 19.89 14.16 -6.54
N LYS A 498 20.35 14.32 -5.29
CA LYS A 498 20.47 15.62 -4.63
C LYS A 498 21.48 16.52 -5.35
N ALA A 499 22.65 16.00 -5.73
CA ALA A 499 23.65 16.73 -6.51
C ALA A 499 23.10 17.22 -7.86
N THR A 500 22.31 16.38 -8.55
CA THR A 500 21.62 16.76 -9.79
C THR A 500 20.61 17.89 -9.57
N ILE A 501 19.84 17.85 -8.47
CA ILE A 501 18.88 18.90 -8.12
C ILE A 501 19.61 20.21 -7.78
N ILE A 502 20.71 20.15 -7.03
CA ILE A 502 21.54 21.32 -6.68
C ILE A 502 22.07 21.98 -7.95
N PHE A 503 22.63 21.19 -8.87
CA PHE A 503 23.04 21.67 -10.18
C PHE A 503 21.90 22.39 -10.91
N ALA A 504 20.73 21.76 -10.99
CA ALA A 504 19.60 22.34 -11.70
C ALA A 504 19.11 23.65 -11.04
N LYS A 505 19.13 23.75 -9.72
CA LYS A 505 18.83 24.99 -8.98
C LYS A 505 19.85 26.09 -9.28
N ALA A 506 21.13 25.76 -9.32
CA ALA A 506 22.19 26.73 -9.61
C ALA A 506 22.07 27.35 -11.01
N THR A 507 21.54 26.60 -11.99
CA THR A 507 21.31 27.10 -13.35
C THR A 507 20.07 27.97 -13.49
N LYS A 508 19.09 27.86 -12.58
CA LYS A 508 17.74 28.46 -12.64
C LYS A 508 16.96 28.14 -13.93
N ARG A 509 17.49 27.26 -14.81
CA ARG A 509 16.93 26.98 -16.16
C ARG A 509 15.56 26.28 -16.11
N LEU A 510 15.26 25.57 -15.04
CA LEU A 510 14.01 24.84 -14.84
C LEU A 510 13.00 25.58 -13.95
N ASP A 511 13.33 26.79 -13.49
CA ASP A 511 12.48 27.57 -12.60
C ASP A 511 11.24 28.11 -13.31
N TYR A 512 10.20 28.37 -12.54
CA TYR A 512 8.98 29.03 -13.05
C TYR A 512 9.28 30.52 -13.29
N VAL A 513 9.34 30.91 -14.55
CA VAL A 513 9.27 32.32 -14.93
C VAL A 513 7.79 32.60 -15.23
N PRO A 514 7.10 33.50 -14.50
CA PRO A 514 5.80 33.99 -14.91
C PRO A 514 5.94 34.59 -16.31
N LEU A 515 5.05 34.23 -17.24
CA LEU A 515 4.91 34.98 -18.48
C LEU A 515 4.52 36.41 -18.05
N GLU A 516 5.37 37.38 -18.33
CA GLU A 516 4.96 38.78 -18.35
C GLU A 516 3.86 38.87 -19.39
N ILE A 517 2.64 39.10 -18.93
CA ILE A 517 1.53 39.45 -19.81
C ILE A 517 1.93 40.81 -20.36
N GLY A 518 2.47 40.82 -21.57
CA GLY A 518 2.72 42.06 -22.28
C GLY A 518 1.42 42.88 -22.29
N THR A 519 1.40 43.96 -21.54
CA THR A 519 0.43 45.03 -21.71
C THR A 519 0.66 45.57 -23.11
N SER A 520 -0.06 45.00 -24.09
CA SER A 520 -0.23 45.68 -25.36
C SER A 520 -0.96 47.01 -25.03
N GLN A 521 -0.18 48.07 -25.00
CA GLN A 521 -0.71 49.43 -25.15
C GLN A 521 -1.47 49.48 -26.49
N HIS A 522 -2.76 49.38 -26.46
CA HIS A 522 -3.58 49.95 -27.50
C HIS A 522 -3.71 51.45 -27.17
N SER A 523 -2.75 52.23 -27.70
CA SER A 523 -2.94 53.63 -28.00
C SER A 523 -3.63 53.72 -29.37
N GLN A 524 -4.72 54.39 -29.32
CA GLN A 524 -5.62 55.02 -30.33
C GLN A 524 -6.87 54.24 -30.65
#